data_d8ddf719a6ad9b2d14ed4b38bc65c929
#
_entry.id   d8ddf719a6ad9b2d14ed4b38bc65c929
#
_cell.length_a   1.000
_cell.length_b   1.000
_cell.length_c   1.000
_cell.angle_alpha   90.00
_cell.angle_beta   90.00
_cell.angle_gamma   90.00
#
_symmetry.space_group_name_H-M   'P 1'
#
loop_
_entity.id
_entity.type
_entity.pdbx_description
1 polymer ?
#
loop_
_entity_poly.entity_id
_entity_poly.type
_entity_poly.pdbx_seq_one_letter_code
_entity_poly.pdbx_strand_id
1 'polypeptide(L)'
;MADAATGKSLVRQQGKAYMFSSPAIAGGVAIIGVLNGTLEARDANTGELLWDYQTDASKQNSGWVLTADHRFNQPLLFFDNWREAPLLAQDRQVSVGSIFSSPLIANGVVYFGSTDGFLYALE
;
A
#
# COMPACT_ATOMS: atom_id res chain seq x y z
N MET A 1 -10.66 7.83 -8.27
CA MET A 1 -11.33 7.15 -9.41
C MET A 1 -11.84 8.20 -10.37
N ALA A 2 -11.83 7.91 -11.64
CA ALA A 2 -12.33 8.81 -12.69
C ALA A 2 -13.19 8.05 -13.67
N ASP A 3 -14.12 8.74 -14.30
CA ASP A 3 -14.89 8.21 -15.41
C ASP A 3 -13.97 7.96 -16.61
N ALA A 4 -13.97 6.74 -17.13
CA ALA A 4 -13.03 6.31 -18.16
C ALA A 4 -13.23 7.03 -19.52
N ALA A 5 -14.46 7.46 -19.81
CA ALA A 5 -14.79 8.12 -21.07
C ALA A 5 -14.50 9.63 -21.04
N THR A 6 -14.71 10.27 -19.89
CA THR A 6 -14.67 11.74 -19.76
C THR A 6 -13.47 12.24 -18.95
N GLY A 7 -12.80 11.36 -18.19
CA GLY A 7 -11.74 11.72 -17.24
C GLY A 7 -12.25 12.48 -15.99
N LYS A 8 -13.56 12.66 -15.86
CA LYS A 8 -14.13 13.36 -14.71
C LYS A 8 -13.84 12.60 -13.42
N SER A 9 -13.34 13.30 -12.41
CA SER A 9 -13.14 12.71 -11.08
C SER A 9 -14.48 12.36 -10.44
N LEU A 10 -14.66 11.08 -10.11
CA LEU A 10 -15.85 10.56 -9.44
C LEU A 10 -15.62 10.53 -7.92
N VAL A 11 -14.48 9.93 -7.51
CA VAL A 11 -14.11 9.79 -6.10
C VAL A 11 -12.62 10.03 -5.94
N ARG A 12 -12.24 10.75 -4.88
CA ARG A 12 -10.86 10.94 -4.45
C ARG A 12 -10.74 10.65 -2.96
N GLN A 13 -10.01 9.60 -2.61
CA GLN A 13 -9.72 9.23 -1.23
C GLN A 13 -8.21 9.30 -0.99
N GLN A 14 -7.80 9.80 0.17
CA GLN A 14 -6.41 9.86 0.56
C GLN A 14 -6.03 8.56 1.30
N GLY A 15 -4.97 7.89 0.82
CA GLY A 15 -4.37 6.75 1.51
C GLY A 15 -3.45 7.17 2.65
N LYS A 16 -3.04 6.20 3.47
CA LYS A 16 -2.09 6.41 4.58
C LYS A 16 -0.64 6.53 4.10
N ALA A 17 -0.34 5.97 2.93
CA ALA A 17 0.98 6.04 2.28
C ALA A 17 0.82 6.07 0.75
N TYR A 18 1.94 6.11 0.02
CA TYR A 18 1.92 6.11 -1.44
C TYR A 18 1.42 4.80 -2.01
N MET A 19 0.68 4.87 -3.11
CA MET A 19 0.16 3.75 -3.89
C MET A 19 0.80 3.77 -5.27
N PHE A 20 1.68 2.80 -5.53
CA PHE A 20 2.36 2.65 -6.84
C PHE A 20 1.79 1.50 -7.67
N SER A 21 1.10 0.57 -7.03
CA SER A 21 0.49 -0.56 -7.70
C SER A 21 -0.71 -0.14 -8.56
N SER A 22 -0.91 -0.82 -9.67
CA SER A 22 -2.20 -0.73 -10.38
C SER A 22 -3.26 -1.48 -9.60
N PRO A 23 -4.47 -0.93 -9.45
CA PRO A 23 -5.54 -1.63 -8.76
C PRO A 23 -6.03 -2.84 -9.57
N ALA A 24 -6.29 -3.96 -8.89
CA ALA A 24 -7.05 -5.07 -9.45
C ALA A 24 -8.52 -4.90 -9.07
N ILE A 25 -9.44 -5.06 -10.02
CA ILE A 25 -10.87 -4.86 -9.78
C ILE A 25 -11.64 -6.14 -10.09
N ALA A 26 -12.43 -6.60 -9.13
CA ALA A 26 -13.37 -7.72 -9.30
C ALA A 26 -14.59 -7.52 -8.38
N GLY A 27 -15.78 -7.84 -8.90
CA GLY A 27 -17.02 -7.80 -8.11
C GLY A 27 -17.33 -6.46 -7.43
N GLY A 28 -16.90 -5.33 -8.02
CA GLY A 28 -17.11 -4.00 -7.43
C GLY A 28 -16.10 -3.65 -6.34
N VAL A 29 -15.08 -4.48 -6.10
CA VAL A 29 -14.00 -4.24 -5.14
C VAL A 29 -12.71 -3.93 -5.89
N ALA A 30 -12.02 -2.86 -5.48
CA ALA A 30 -10.69 -2.49 -5.95
C ALA A 30 -9.65 -2.88 -4.90
N ILE A 31 -8.68 -3.72 -5.28
CA ILE A 31 -7.57 -4.17 -4.44
C ILE A 31 -6.32 -3.40 -4.82
N ILE A 32 -5.66 -2.77 -3.84
CA ILE A 32 -4.54 -1.85 -4.05
C ILE A 32 -3.42 -2.15 -3.07
N GLY A 33 -2.19 -2.31 -3.59
CA GLY A 33 -0.99 -2.40 -2.77
C GLY A 33 -0.49 -1.01 -2.34
N VAL A 34 -0.09 -0.88 -1.09
CA VAL A 34 0.37 0.37 -0.48
C VAL A 34 1.80 0.22 0.03
N LEU A 35 2.60 1.30 -0.04
CA LEU A 35 4.01 1.28 0.35
C LEU A 35 4.27 1.00 1.83
N ASN A 36 3.30 1.21 2.70
CA ASN A 36 3.43 0.87 4.12
C ASN A 36 3.25 -0.64 4.42
N GLY A 37 3.25 -1.49 3.39
CA GLY A 37 3.06 -2.93 3.53
C GLY A 37 1.62 -3.36 3.78
N THR A 38 0.66 -2.52 3.41
CA THR A 38 -0.78 -2.83 3.50
C THR A 38 -1.35 -3.12 2.11
N LEU A 39 -2.19 -4.15 2.01
CA LEU A 39 -3.08 -4.37 0.89
C LEU A 39 -4.46 -3.85 1.29
N GLU A 40 -5.00 -2.90 0.53
CA GLU A 40 -6.32 -2.32 0.81
C GLU A 40 -7.35 -2.81 -0.19
N ALA A 41 -8.51 -3.24 0.31
CA ALA A 41 -9.72 -3.48 -0.49
C ALA A 41 -10.69 -2.33 -0.30
N ARG A 42 -11.10 -1.73 -1.39
CA ARG A 42 -11.99 -0.57 -1.39
C ARG A 42 -13.18 -0.82 -2.30
N ASP A 43 -14.34 -0.28 -1.94
CA ASP A 43 -15.49 -0.22 -2.84
C ASP A 43 -15.09 0.57 -4.10
N ALA A 44 -15.27 -0.04 -5.26
CA ALA A 44 -14.86 0.56 -6.54
C ALA A 44 -15.72 1.76 -6.97
N ASN A 45 -16.87 2.00 -6.33
CA ASN A 45 -17.76 3.12 -6.63
C ASN A 45 -17.58 4.28 -5.65
N THR A 46 -17.46 3.96 -4.34
CA THR A 46 -17.39 4.98 -3.27
C THR A 46 -15.98 5.28 -2.81
N GLY A 47 -15.01 4.36 -3.04
CA GLY A 47 -13.64 4.44 -2.54
C GLY A 47 -13.51 4.12 -1.06
N GLU A 48 -14.60 3.75 -0.38
CA GLU A 48 -14.57 3.38 1.03
C GLU A 48 -13.70 2.14 1.26
N LEU A 49 -12.95 2.15 2.37
CA LEU A 49 -12.15 0.99 2.79
C LEU A 49 -13.10 -0.10 3.31
N LEU A 50 -13.06 -1.27 2.69
CA LEU A 50 -13.84 -2.44 3.09
C LEU A 50 -13.05 -3.29 4.09
N TRP A 51 -11.81 -3.58 3.77
CA TRP A 51 -10.86 -4.28 4.63
C TRP A 51 -9.41 -3.95 4.22
N ASP A 52 -8.47 -4.23 5.11
CA ASP A 52 -7.05 -4.19 4.83
C ASP A 52 -6.33 -5.44 5.38
N TYR A 53 -5.21 -5.76 4.77
CA TYR A 53 -4.28 -6.80 5.22
C TYR A 53 -2.89 -6.19 5.35
N GLN A 54 -2.20 -6.46 6.46
CA GLN A 54 -0.83 -6.03 6.67
C GLN A 54 0.14 -7.19 6.53
N THR A 55 1.25 -6.97 5.80
CA THR A 55 2.38 -7.90 5.80
C THR A 55 2.96 -8.03 7.21
N ASP A 56 3.63 -9.14 7.50
CA ASP A 56 4.25 -9.33 8.81
C ASP A 56 5.38 -8.32 9.06
N ALA A 57 6.12 -7.95 8.02
CA ALA A 57 7.12 -6.88 8.08
C ALA A 57 6.48 -5.52 8.43
N SER A 58 5.30 -5.19 7.90
CA SER A 58 4.56 -3.98 8.29
C SER A 58 4.18 -3.99 9.77
N LYS A 59 3.67 -5.11 10.27
CA LYS A 59 3.31 -5.26 11.69
C LYS A 59 4.52 -5.11 12.62
N GLN A 60 5.67 -5.73 12.27
CA GLN A 60 6.91 -5.65 13.05
C GLN A 60 7.52 -4.25 13.12
N ASN A 61 7.31 -3.44 12.09
CA ASN A 61 7.80 -2.06 12.00
C ASN A 61 6.79 -1.02 12.52
N SER A 62 5.64 -1.45 13.05
CA SER A 62 4.65 -0.58 13.69
C SER A 62 5.22 0.04 14.97
N GLY A 63 5.05 1.37 15.11
CA GLY A 63 5.61 2.14 16.22
C GLY A 63 7.08 2.54 16.05
N TRP A 64 7.70 2.18 14.93
CA TRP A 64 9.07 2.60 14.58
C TRP A 64 9.11 3.26 13.19
N VAL A 65 9.31 2.50 12.10
CA VAL A 65 9.29 3.05 10.73
C VAL A 65 7.89 3.53 10.36
N LEU A 66 6.86 2.86 10.87
CA LEU A 66 5.46 3.26 10.78
C LEU A 66 4.98 3.81 12.13
N THR A 67 4.13 4.81 12.07
CA THR A 67 3.37 5.29 13.23
C THR A 67 2.24 4.31 13.60
N ALA A 68 1.59 4.51 14.75
CA ALA A 68 0.50 3.65 15.19
C ALA A 68 -0.71 3.66 14.23
N ASP A 69 -0.90 4.72 13.44
CA ASP A 69 -1.93 4.82 12.40
C ASP A 69 -1.45 4.38 11.01
N HIS A 70 -0.33 3.63 10.96
CA HIS A 70 0.27 3.04 9.75
C HIS A 70 0.72 4.05 8.68
N ARG A 71 1.08 5.27 9.08
CA ARG A 71 1.77 6.24 8.23
C ARG A 71 3.27 6.11 8.41
N PHE A 72 4.05 6.50 7.40
CA PHE A 72 5.49 6.61 7.58
C PHE A 72 5.85 7.64 8.64
N ASN A 73 6.75 7.27 9.54
CA ASN A 73 7.31 8.15 10.56
C ASN A 73 8.28 9.13 9.90
N GLN A 74 7.78 10.28 9.47
CA GLN A 74 8.54 11.28 8.70
C GLN A 74 9.84 11.73 9.39
N PRO A 75 9.84 12.04 10.70
CA PRO A 75 11.08 12.36 11.41
C PRO A 75 12.13 11.25 11.35
N LEU A 76 11.71 9.99 11.35
CA LEU A 76 12.63 8.87 11.25
C LEU A 76 13.15 8.66 9.82
N LEU A 77 12.34 8.92 8.80
CA LEU A 77 12.73 8.75 7.40
C LEU A 77 13.73 9.82 6.94
N PHE A 78 13.56 11.07 7.41
CA PHE A 78 14.34 12.23 6.98
C PHE A 78 15.19 12.73 8.14
N PHE A 79 16.32 12.03 8.39
CA PHE A 79 17.31 12.44 9.40
C PHE A 79 18.11 13.67 8.98
N ASP A 80 18.75 14.33 9.97
CA ASP A 80 19.59 15.54 9.83
C ASP A 80 20.79 15.38 8.88
N ASN A 81 21.17 14.17 8.49
CA ASN A 81 22.25 13.92 7.55
C ASN A 81 21.73 13.86 6.10
N TRP A 82 21.74 14.99 5.41
CA TRP A 82 21.27 15.12 4.04
C TRP A 82 21.97 14.21 3.01
N ARG A 83 23.16 13.66 3.33
CA ARG A 83 23.89 12.76 2.43
C ARG A 83 23.38 11.32 2.49
N GLU A 84 23.02 10.86 3.67
CA GLU A 84 22.59 9.47 3.91
C GLU A 84 21.07 9.32 3.98
N ALA A 85 20.37 10.38 4.30
CA ALA A 85 18.92 10.37 4.47
C ALA A 85 18.13 9.72 3.31
N PRO A 86 18.44 9.99 2.02
CA PRO A 86 17.69 9.38 0.93
C PRO A 86 17.86 7.85 0.85
N LEU A 87 19.07 7.34 1.09
CA LEU A 87 19.36 5.90 1.06
C LEU A 87 18.72 5.19 2.25
N LEU A 88 18.84 5.76 3.44
CA LEU A 88 18.23 5.22 4.65
C LEU A 88 16.70 5.30 4.59
N ALA A 89 16.13 6.35 4.02
CA ALA A 89 14.70 6.46 3.82
C ALA A 89 14.17 5.37 2.88
N GLN A 90 14.88 5.09 1.80
CA GLN A 90 14.51 4.02 0.86
C GLN A 90 14.61 2.64 1.54
N ASP A 91 15.72 2.36 2.24
CA ASP A 91 15.91 1.10 2.96
C ASP A 91 14.79 0.86 3.99
N ARG A 92 14.45 1.88 4.76
CA ARG A 92 13.35 1.83 5.72
C ARG A 92 11.98 1.66 5.07
N GLN A 93 11.75 2.31 3.93
CA GLN A 93 10.50 2.13 3.19
C GLN A 93 10.33 0.69 2.70
N VAL A 94 11.39 0.05 2.19
CA VAL A 94 11.30 -1.33 1.73
C VAL A 94 11.26 -2.33 2.89
N SER A 95 11.80 -1.99 4.05
CA SER A 95 11.83 -2.87 5.24
C SER A 95 10.44 -3.17 5.84
N VAL A 96 9.43 -2.36 5.50
CA VAL A 96 8.05 -2.57 5.98
C VAL A 96 7.23 -3.54 5.13
N GLY A 97 7.86 -4.28 4.21
CA GLY A 97 7.13 -5.16 3.29
C GLY A 97 6.25 -4.38 2.33
N SER A 98 6.78 -3.30 1.77
CA SER A 98 6.07 -2.43 0.80
C SER A 98 5.53 -3.23 -0.37
N ILE A 99 4.30 -2.93 -0.79
CA ILE A 99 3.65 -3.60 -1.92
C ILE A 99 3.72 -2.70 -3.14
N PHE A 100 4.74 -2.93 -3.98
CA PHE A 100 4.90 -2.26 -5.27
C PHE A 100 4.21 -3.03 -6.39
N SER A 101 4.07 -4.34 -6.23
CA SER A 101 3.45 -5.19 -7.24
C SER A 101 1.98 -4.86 -7.41
N SER A 102 1.49 -4.95 -8.63
CA SER A 102 0.05 -4.89 -8.90
C SER A 102 -0.58 -6.22 -8.47
N PRO A 103 -1.62 -6.21 -7.62
CA PRO A 103 -2.30 -7.43 -7.23
C PRO A 103 -2.97 -8.12 -8.44
N LEU A 104 -3.09 -9.43 -8.36
CA LEU A 104 -3.86 -10.24 -9.29
C LEU A 104 -4.97 -10.95 -8.54
N ILE A 105 -6.19 -10.91 -9.08
CA ILE A 105 -7.33 -11.67 -8.56
C ILE A 105 -7.61 -12.85 -9.50
N ALA A 106 -7.56 -14.06 -8.97
CA ALA A 106 -7.87 -15.26 -9.73
C ALA A 106 -8.59 -16.29 -8.84
N ASN A 107 -9.72 -16.79 -9.29
CA ASN A 107 -10.51 -17.80 -8.57
C ASN A 107 -10.86 -17.44 -7.12
N GLY A 108 -11.13 -16.18 -6.84
CA GLY A 108 -11.42 -15.69 -5.49
C GLY A 108 -10.21 -15.43 -4.61
N VAL A 109 -9.00 -15.72 -5.10
CA VAL A 109 -7.73 -15.50 -4.39
C VAL A 109 -7.03 -14.25 -4.91
N VAL A 110 -6.52 -13.44 -3.99
CA VAL A 110 -5.70 -12.24 -4.30
C VAL A 110 -4.23 -12.60 -4.14
N TYR A 111 -3.44 -12.41 -5.18
CA TYR A 111 -1.99 -12.63 -5.19
C TYR A 111 -1.24 -11.31 -5.27
N PHE A 112 -0.20 -11.12 -4.47
CA PHE A 112 0.68 -9.95 -4.54
C PHE A 112 2.07 -10.27 -3.99
N GLY A 113 3.10 -9.60 -4.53
CA GLY A 113 4.47 -9.65 -4.04
C GLY A 113 4.78 -8.47 -3.12
N SER A 114 5.64 -8.68 -2.16
CA SER A 114 6.08 -7.68 -1.18
C SER A 114 7.60 -7.58 -1.11
N THR A 115 8.12 -6.45 -0.67
CA THR A 115 9.57 -6.21 -0.50
C THR A 115 10.18 -7.01 0.66
N ASP A 116 9.37 -7.66 1.48
CA ASP A 116 9.84 -8.64 2.48
C ASP A 116 10.27 -9.98 1.85
N GLY A 117 10.17 -10.11 0.52
CA GLY A 117 10.59 -11.28 -0.25
C GLY A 117 9.52 -12.37 -0.38
N PHE A 118 8.30 -12.13 0.10
CA PHE A 118 7.21 -13.09 0.02
C PHE A 118 6.22 -12.79 -1.12
N LEU A 119 5.68 -13.86 -1.69
CA LEU A 119 4.46 -13.85 -2.49
C LEU A 119 3.31 -14.27 -1.56
N TYR A 120 2.31 -13.43 -1.49
CA TYR A 120 1.11 -13.64 -0.67
C TYR A 120 -0.06 -14.11 -1.55
N ALA A 121 -0.86 -15.02 -0.99
CA ALA A 121 -2.15 -15.45 -1.55
C ALA A 121 -3.19 -15.36 -0.43
N LEU A 122 -4.20 -14.51 -0.62
CA LEU A 122 -5.28 -14.28 0.34
C LEU A 122 -6.60 -14.76 -0.25
N GLU A 123 -7.33 -15.56 0.50
CA GLU A 123 -8.65 -16.09 0.15
C GLU A 123 -9.76 -15.38 0.94
#